data_2aeab90a752ad9a4c34f0226a63813ac
#
_entry.id   2aeab90a752ad9a4c34f0226a63813ac
#
_cell.length_a   1.000
_cell.length_b   1.000
_cell.length_c   1.000
_cell.angle_alpha   90.00
_cell.angle_beta   90.00
_cell.angle_gamma   90.00
#
_symmetry.space_group_name_H-M   'P 1'
#
loop_
_entity.id
_entity.type
_entity.pdbx_description
1 polymer ?
#
loop_
_entity_poly.entity_id
_entity_poly.type
_entity_poly.pdbx_seq_one_letter_code
_entity_poly.pdbx_strand_id
1 'polypeptide(L)'
;ASCWLNTSATDAPQGYVGANATDQSRMRNAVACMLDLVNSTSFYAYRDGNYLMALSLYLRSGGPDKAALVTSGEIPAASQANYDDLITAINRLVDRTLTTQARVANGYAESGYDVQNRAHPYFGMWGYTGAGGDSSTTQFAVAGLASAKSVYSDATWGDPGNRLNGVANDGIGGINGALTRARQHYTQWGSTAGSDNGSCDRIEENEAGHGYYYNYNPSLQQTASGTWVQVMGGATVNDASVQAYLRWLRNHYRHTDLDSMGN
;
A
#
# COMPACT_ATOMS: atom_id res chain seq x y z
N ALA A 1 0.54 -4.45 -15.01
CA ALA A 1 1.29 -3.23 -15.33
C ALA A 1 2.61 -3.15 -14.56
N SER A 2 2.61 -3.45 -13.27
CA SER A 2 3.82 -3.32 -12.41
C SER A 2 4.98 -4.24 -12.80
N CYS A 3 4.75 -5.34 -13.48
CA CYS A 3 5.84 -6.24 -13.87
C CYS A 3 6.80 -5.65 -14.93
N TRP A 4 6.42 -4.60 -15.63
CA TRP A 4 7.29 -3.92 -16.59
C TRP A 4 8.16 -2.82 -15.97
N LEU A 5 8.09 -2.66 -14.66
CA LEU A 5 8.67 -1.52 -13.96
C LEU A 5 9.90 -1.90 -13.14
N ASN A 6 10.44 -3.10 -13.35
CA ASN A 6 11.63 -3.50 -12.65
C ASN A 6 12.83 -2.65 -13.10
N THR A 7 13.45 -2.00 -12.15
CA THR A 7 14.65 -1.20 -12.34
C THR A 7 15.79 -1.89 -11.62
N SER A 8 16.49 -2.77 -12.31
CA SER A 8 17.83 -3.13 -11.86
C SER A 8 18.76 -1.95 -12.16
N ALA A 9 19.70 -1.66 -11.28
CA ALA A 9 20.69 -0.60 -11.48
C ALA A 9 21.60 -0.84 -12.71
N THR A 10 21.60 -2.05 -13.25
CA THR A 10 22.44 -2.49 -14.38
C THR A 10 21.65 -2.70 -15.68
N ASP A 11 20.32 -2.72 -15.62
CA ASP A 11 19.48 -2.93 -16.79
C ASP A 11 19.04 -1.61 -17.42
N ALA A 12 18.73 -1.64 -18.72
CA ALA A 12 18.12 -0.50 -19.39
C ALA A 12 16.85 -0.07 -18.65
N PRO A 13 16.50 1.23 -18.64
CA PRO A 13 15.31 1.71 -17.98
C PRO A 13 14.10 0.89 -18.43
N GLN A 14 13.46 0.21 -17.49
CA GLN A 14 12.21 -0.48 -17.72
C GLN A 14 11.05 0.46 -17.35
N GLY A 15 9.87 0.08 -17.64
CA GLY A 15 8.71 0.92 -17.51
C GLY A 15 8.22 1.36 -18.87
N TYR A 16 7.44 2.41 -18.93
CA TYR A 16 6.79 2.79 -20.20
C TYR A 16 7.81 3.13 -21.30
N VAL A 17 8.77 4.00 -21.01
CA VAL A 17 9.75 4.48 -22.00
C VAL A 17 10.69 3.36 -22.50
N GLY A 18 11.03 2.42 -21.61
CA GLY A 18 11.90 1.29 -21.95
C GLY A 18 11.18 0.11 -22.62
N ALA A 19 9.85 0.11 -22.65
CA ALA A 19 9.05 -0.96 -23.23
C ALA A 19 9.00 -0.87 -24.77
N ASN A 20 8.82 -2.01 -25.43
CA ASN A 20 8.55 -2.05 -26.86
C ASN A 20 7.15 -1.48 -27.18
N ALA A 21 6.90 -1.15 -28.45
CA ALA A 21 5.65 -0.50 -28.89
C ALA A 21 4.38 -1.30 -28.54
N THR A 22 4.44 -2.62 -28.57
CA THR A 22 3.31 -3.49 -28.21
C THR A 22 2.99 -3.38 -26.73
N ASP A 23 3.99 -3.41 -25.85
CA ASP A 23 3.79 -3.31 -24.42
C ASP A 23 3.43 -1.89 -24.00
N GLN A 24 3.96 -0.86 -24.66
CA GLN A 24 3.50 0.53 -24.49
C GLN A 24 2.01 0.65 -24.80
N SER A 25 1.54 0.09 -25.90
CA SER A 25 0.10 0.10 -26.26
C SER A 25 -0.75 -0.64 -25.23
N ARG A 26 -0.29 -1.82 -24.74
CA ARG A 26 -0.97 -2.54 -23.66
C ARG A 26 -1.06 -1.74 -22.36
N MET A 27 0.02 -1.05 -22.00
CA MET A 27 0.03 -0.17 -20.82
C MET A 27 -0.92 1.00 -20.97
N ARG A 28 -0.95 1.67 -22.14
CA ARG A 28 -1.91 2.76 -22.42
C ARG A 28 -3.36 2.30 -22.31
N ASN A 29 -3.70 1.15 -22.90
CA ASN A 29 -5.04 0.58 -22.79
C ASN A 29 -5.43 0.27 -21.34
N ALA A 30 -4.51 -0.32 -20.57
CA ALA A 30 -4.75 -0.60 -19.16
C ALA A 30 -4.95 0.69 -18.34
N VAL A 31 -4.16 1.71 -18.61
CA VAL A 31 -4.28 3.03 -17.95
C VAL A 31 -5.60 3.70 -18.32
N ALA A 32 -5.99 3.70 -19.59
CA ALA A 32 -7.29 4.24 -20.01
C ALA A 32 -8.45 3.57 -19.26
N CYS A 33 -8.42 2.23 -19.13
CA CYS A 33 -9.41 1.51 -18.34
C CYS A 33 -9.40 1.89 -16.84
N MET A 34 -8.22 2.09 -16.24
CA MET A 34 -8.14 2.54 -14.85
C MET A 34 -8.72 3.95 -14.68
N LEU A 35 -8.39 4.88 -15.58
CA LEU A 35 -8.89 6.25 -15.54
C LEU A 35 -10.43 6.32 -15.66
N ASP A 36 -11.04 5.46 -16.48
CA ASP A 36 -12.50 5.32 -16.57
C ASP A 36 -13.12 4.92 -15.22
N LEU A 37 -12.51 3.94 -14.55
CA LEU A 37 -13.03 3.40 -13.30
C LEU A 37 -12.78 4.30 -12.08
N VAL A 38 -11.74 5.14 -12.08
CA VAL A 38 -11.43 6.01 -10.94
C VAL A 38 -12.58 6.96 -10.62
N ASN A 39 -13.22 7.53 -11.64
CA ASN A 39 -14.30 8.50 -11.48
C ASN A 39 -15.65 7.86 -11.11
N SER A 40 -15.89 6.63 -11.55
CA SER A 40 -17.19 5.98 -11.45
C SER A 40 -17.36 5.10 -10.20
N THR A 41 -16.33 4.98 -9.34
CA THR A 41 -16.31 4.02 -8.24
C THR A 41 -15.99 4.64 -6.89
N SER A 42 -16.51 4.03 -5.81
CA SER A 42 -16.15 4.33 -4.43
C SER A 42 -14.84 3.60 -4.03
N PHE A 43 -14.31 3.89 -2.84
CA PHE A 43 -13.11 3.23 -2.31
C PHE A 43 -13.28 1.71 -2.25
N TYR A 44 -12.25 1.00 -2.70
CA TYR A 44 -12.06 -0.42 -2.52
C TYR A 44 -10.55 -0.72 -2.44
N ALA A 45 -10.07 -1.19 -1.28
CA ALA A 45 -8.65 -1.21 -0.94
C ALA A 45 -7.76 -1.91 -1.97
N TYR A 46 -8.16 -3.08 -2.44
CA TYR A 46 -7.39 -3.83 -3.45
C TYR A 46 -7.29 -3.09 -4.78
N ARG A 47 -8.40 -2.56 -5.26
CA ARG A 47 -8.41 -1.84 -6.54
C ARG A 47 -7.63 -0.54 -6.44
N ASP A 48 -7.94 0.28 -5.44
CA ASP A 48 -7.39 1.63 -5.33
C ASP A 48 -5.90 1.61 -5.00
N GLY A 49 -5.45 0.68 -4.14
CA GLY A 49 -4.04 0.47 -3.89
C GLY A 49 -3.28 0.03 -5.15
N ASN A 50 -3.82 -0.93 -5.90
CA ASN A 50 -3.21 -1.37 -7.16
C ASN A 50 -3.22 -0.27 -8.23
N TYR A 51 -4.30 0.53 -8.32
CA TYR A 51 -4.37 1.65 -9.28
C TYR A 51 -3.38 2.74 -8.92
N LEU A 52 -3.23 3.09 -7.64
CA LEU A 52 -2.21 4.03 -7.18
C LEU A 52 -0.81 3.57 -7.56
N MET A 53 -0.47 2.29 -7.30
CA MET A 53 0.83 1.74 -7.72
C MET A 53 1.02 1.85 -9.23
N ALA A 54 0.05 1.38 -10.00
CA ALA A 54 0.16 1.31 -11.45
C ALA A 54 0.25 2.70 -12.09
N LEU A 55 -0.65 3.63 -11.72
CA LEU A 55 -0.68 4.99 -12.27
C LEU A 55 0.56 5.80 -11.86
N SER A 56 1.00 5.70 -10.60
CA SER A 56 2.21 6.38 -10.12
C SER A 56 3.46 5.91 -10.85
N LEU A 57 3.61 4.61 -11.03
CA LEU A 57 4.75 4.03 -11.73
C LEU A 57 4.69 4.34 -13.24
N TYR A 58 3.51 4.27 -13.84
CA TYR A 58 3.32 4.62 -15.25
C TYR A 58 3.72 6.08 -15.50
N LEU A 59 3.21 7.00 -14.69
CA LEU A 59 3.54 8.43 -14.79
C LEU A 59 5.06 8.66 -14.64
N ARG A 60 5.68 8.09 -13.61
CA ARG A 60 7.12 8.24 -13.34
C ARG A 60 8.01 7.58 -14.38
N SER A 61 7.54 6.61 -15.10
CA SER A 61 8.27 5.95 -16.18
C SER A 61 8.06 6.60 -17.56
N GLY A 62 7.48 7.80 -17.59
CA GLY A 62 7.28 8.58 -18.81
C GLY A 62 6.05 8.16 -19.62
N GLY A 63 5.09 7.52 -18.99
CA GLY A 63 3.82 7.20 -19.63
C GLY A 63 3.02 8.47 -19.99
N PRO A 64 2.44 8.54 -21.20
CA PRO A 64 1.69 9.70 -21.66
C PRO A 64 0.40 9.93 -20.89
N ASP A 65 0.03 11.20 -20.72
CA ASP A 65 -1.20 11.61 -20.05
C ASP A 65 -2.43 11.52 -20.96
N LYS A 66 -3.61 11.79 -20.39
CA LYS A 66 -4.94 11.71 -21.03
C LYS A 66 -4.98 12.26 -22.45
N ALA A 67 -4.42 13.45 -22.68
CA ALA A 67 -4.45 14.09 -24.00
C ALA A 67 -3.80 13.23 -25.10
N ALA A 68 -2.71 12.57 -24.78
CA ALA A 68 -2.04 11.65 -25.69
C ALA A 68 -2.81 10.33 -25.86
N LEU A 69 -3.45 9.83 -24.80
CA LEU A 69 -4.31 8.64 -24.85
C LEU A 69 -5.56 8.87 -25.72
N VAL A 70 -6.09 10.09 -25.73
CA VAL A 70 -7.17 10.48 -26.65
C VAL A 70 -6.64 10.53 -28.09
N THR A 71 -5.48 11.12 -28.32
CA THR A 71 -4.87 11.24 -29.66
C THR A 71 -4.54 9.87 -30.25
N SER A 72 -4.07 8.93 -29.44
CA SER A 72 -3.74 7.57 -29.90
C SER A 72 -4.93 6.60 -29.89
N GLY A 73 -6.09 7.04 -29.42
CA GLY A 73 -7.37 6.33 -29.55
C GLY A 73 -7.68 5.35 -28.41
N GLU A 74 -6.87 5.27 -27.35
CA GLU A 74 -7.17 4.45 -26.17
C GLU A 74 -8.33 5.06 -25.36
N ILE A 75 -8.49 6.39 -25.38
CA ILE A 75 -9.65 7.09 -24.82
C ILE A 75 -10.47 7.67 -25.99
N PRO A 76 -11.75 7.30 -26.12
CA PRO A 76 -12.60 7.86 -27.17
C PRO A 76 -12.77 9.38 -27.00
N ALA A 77 -12.54 10.14 -28.06
CA ALA A 77 -12.62 11.59 -28.01
C ALA A 77 -14.01 12.11 -27.55
N ALA A 78 -15.08 11.40 -27.91
CA ALA A 78 -16.44 11.75 -27.49
C ALA A 78 -16.69 11.66 -25.99
N SER A 79 -15.93 10.84 -25.28
CA SER A 79 -16.06 10.62 -23.83
C SER A 79 -14.90 11.16 -23.01
N GLN A 80 -13.95 11.87 -23.62
CA GLN A 80 -12.75 12.36 -22.94
C GLN A 80 -13.03 13.20 -21.68
N ALA A 81 -14.18 13.86 -21.61
CA ALA A 81 -14.58 14.66 -20.46
C ALA A 81 -14.83 13.83 -19.20
N ASN A 82 -15.06 12.53 -19.35
CA ASN A 82 -15.29 11.60 -18.24
C ASN A 82 -13.99 11.08 -17.60
N TYR A 83 -12.84 11.40 -18.19
CA TYR A 83 -11.54 10.94 -17.72
C TYR A 83 -10.77 12.06 -17.05
N ASP A 84 -10.14 11.77 -15.93
CA ASP A 84 -9.18 12.67 -15.29
C ASP A 84 -7.81 12.58 -15.99
N ASP A 85 -6.99 13.62 -15.84
CA ASP A 85 -5.56 13.53 -16.09
C ASP A 85 -4.92 12.60 -15.04
N LEU A 86 -3.76 12.02 -15.37
CA LEU A 86 -3.10 11.07 -14.48
C LEU A 86 -2.89 11.59 -13.05
N ILE A 87 -2.39 12.82 -12.92
CA ILE A 87 -2.17 13.40 -11.59
C ILE A 87 -3.49 13.65 -10.84
N THR A 88 -4.55 14.04 -11.53
CA THR A 88 -5.88 14.22 -10.95
C THR A 88 -6.48 12.89 -10.50
N ALA A 89 -6.31 11.83 -11.28
CA ALA A 89 -6.73 10.48 -10.90
C ALA A 89 -5.96 9.96 -9.69
N ILE A 90 -4.64 10.17 -9.64
CA ILE A 90 -3.81 9.83 -8.48
C ILE A 90 -4.28 10.61 -7.24
N ASN A 91 -4.52 11.93 -7.38
CA ASN A 91 -5.03 12.76 -6.29
C ASN A 91 -6.33 12.22 -5.71
N ARG A 92 -7.29 11.87 -6.56
CA ARG A 92 -8.60 11.32 -6.17
C ARG A 92 -8.45 9.99 -5.42
N LEU A 93 -7.59 9.11 -5.93
CA LEU A 93 -7.29 7.83 -5.28
C LEU A 93 -6.63 8.00 -3.91
N VAL A 94 -5.67 8.93 -3.81
CA VAL A 94 -5.01 9.26 -2.55
C VAL A 94 -6.01 9.81 -1.55
N ASP A 95 -6.79 10.83 -1.93
CA ASP A 95 -7.74 11.49 -1.04
C ASP A 95 -8.75 10.48 -0.45
N ARG A 96 -9.32 9.59 -1.26
CA ARG A 96 -10.24 8.58 -0.76
C ARG A 96 -9.56 7.49 0.06
N THR A 97 -8.32 7.13 -0.25
CA THR A 97 -7.55 6.18 0.58
C THR A 97 -7.22 6.77 1.94
N LEU A 98 -6.79 8.02 1.99
CA LEU A 98 -6.51 8.73 3.24
C LEU A 98 -7.74 8.87 4.14
N THR A 99 -8.88 9.22 3.56
CA THR A 99 -10.13 9.42 4.33
C THR A 99 -10.72 8.15 4.89
N THR A 100 -10.43 7.00 4.29
CA THR A 100 -10.97 5.69 4.69
C THR A 100 -10.09 4.91 5.67
N GLN A 101 -8.91 5.42 6.05
CA GLN A 101 -8.09 4.79 7.08
C GLN A 101 -8.80 4.77 8.44
N ALA A 102 -8.66 3.69 9.19
CA ALA A 102 -9.10 3.62 10.59
C ALA A 102 -8.25 4.55 11.46
N ARG A 103 -8.86 5.61 11.98
CA ARG A 103 -8.21 6.69 12.74
C ARG A 103 -9.19 7.33 13.72
N VAL A 104 -8.71 8.22 14.58
CA VAL A 104 -9.52 8.83 15.63
C VAL A 104 -10.82 9.45 15.09
N ALA A 105 -10.76 10.16 13.98
CA ALA A 105 -11.94 10.76 13.36
C ALA A 105 -13.01 9.73 12.90
N ASN A 106 -12.62 8.45 12.75
CA ASN A 106 -13.51 7.35 12.39
C ASN A 106 -13.85 6.45 13.60
N GLY A 107 -13.53 6.89 14.82
CA GLY A 107 -13.86 6.16 16.05
C GLY A 107 -12.81 5.15 16.53
N TYR A 108 -11.61 5.16 15.96
CA TYR A 108 -10.52 4.25 16.36
C TYR A 108 -9.49 4.99 17.23
N ALA A 109 -9.40 4.62 18.49
CA ALA A 109 -8.49 5.24 19.45
C ALA A 109 -7.02 5.04 19.05
N GLU A 110 -6.24 6.11 19.15
CA GLU A 110 -4.79 6.11 18.90
C GLU A 110 -3.99 5.58 20.08
N SER A 111 -4.54 5.62 21.28
CA SER A 111 -3.95 5.09 22.52
C SER A 111 -5.04 4.84 23.56
N GLY A 112 -4.69 4.13 24.63
CA GLY A 112 -5.63 3.90 25.73
C GLY A 112 -6.72 2.87 25.45
N TYR A 113 -6.57 2.07 24.40
CA TYR A 113 -7.53 1.01 24.09
C TYR A 113 -7.48 -0.13 25.12
N ASP A 114 -6.32 -0.47 25.63
CA ASP A 114 -6.13 -1.54 26.61
C ASP A 114 -5.18 -1.15 27.75
N VAL A 115 -4.97 -2.08 28.69
CA VAL A 115 -4.12 -1.89 29.87
C VAL A 115 -2.65 -1.58 29.55
N GLN A 116 -2.22 -1.88 28.31
CA GLN A 116 -0.87 -1.59 27.81
C GLN A 116 -0.82 -0.24 27.09
N ASN A 117 -1.92 0.54 27.13
CA ASN A 117 -2.07 1.82 26.47
C ASN A 117 -1.85 1.79 24.95
N ARG A 118 -2.16 0.66 24.32
CA ARG A 118 -2.07 0.51 22.85
C ARG A 118 -3.20 1.26 22.15
N ALA A 119 -3.02 1.49 20.86
CA ALA A 119 -4.08 1.94 19.96
C ALA A 119 -5.16 0.87 19.80
N HIS A 120 -6.33 1.27 19.29
CA HIS A 120 -7.34 0.31 18.85
C HIS A 120 -6.73 -0.68 17.82
N PRO A 121 -7.08 -1.98 17.87
CA PRO A 121 -6.45 -3.00 17.00
C PRO A 121 -6.59 -2.76 15.50
N TYR A 122 -7.48 -1.91 15.06
CA TYR A 122 -7.60 -1.52 13.66
C TYR A 122 -7.03 -0.12 13.36
N PHE A 123 -6.60 0.62 14.37
CA PHE A 123 -6.02 1.94 14.15
C PHE A 123 -4.84 1.88 13.18
N GLY A 124 -4.90 2.70 12.14
CA GLY A 124 -3.89 2.74 11.10
C GLY A 124 -4.13 1.77 9.93
N MET A 125 -5.14 0.92 9.99
CA MET A 125 -5.47 -0.06 8.95
C MET A 125 -6.57 0.40 8.00
N TRP A 126 -6.78 -0.38 6.96
CA TRP A 126 -7.90 -0.26 6.02
C TRP A 126 -8.69 -1.56 5.95
N GLY A 127 -10.00 -1.44 5.82
CA GLY A 127 -10.86 -2.54 5.40
C GLY A 127 -11.10 -2.53 3.89
N TYR A 128 -11.91 -3.44 3.41
CA TYR A 128 -12.21 -3.57 1.97
C TYR A 128 -12.79 -2.29 1.37
N THR A 129 -13.77 -1.67 2.02
CA THR A 129 -14.53 -0.53 1.50
C THR A 129 -14.51 0.69 2.41
N GLY A 130 -13.74 0.67 3.49
CA GLY A 130 -13.70 1.78 4.46
C GLY A 130 -12.78 1.51 5.63
N ALA A 131 -13.02 2.23 6.72
CA ALA A 131 -12.27 2.08 7.96
C ALA A 131 -12.49 0.70 8.59
N GLY A 132 -11.52 0.24 9.34
CA GLY A 132 -11.45 -1.13 9.85
C GLY A 132 -10.20 -1.77 9.29
N GLY A 133 -10.11 -3.11 9.32
CA GLY A 133 -8.99 -3.61 8.58
C GLY A 133 -8.58 -5.04 8.81
N ASP A 134 -7.91 -5.53 7.81
CA ASP A 134 -7.08 -6.71 7.83
C ASP A 134 -5.72 -6.38 7.20
N SER A 135 -4.77 -7.26 7.37
CA SER A 135 -3.41 -7.04 6.85
C SER A 135 -3.34 -7.10 5.32
N SER A 136 -4.23 -7.85 4.68
CA SER A 136 -4.23 -7.96 3.21
C SER A 136 -4.71 -6.69 2.52
N THR A 137 -5.76 -6.06 3.01
CA THR A 137 -6.26 -4.77 2.49
C THR A 137 -5.30 -3.63 2.82
N THR A 138 -4.75 -3.64 4.03
CA THR A 138 -3.80 -2.62 4.51
C THR A 138 -2.53 -2.58 3.66
N GLN A 139 -1.96 -3.73 3.30
CA GLN A 139 -0.75 -3.75 2.46
C GLN A 139 -0.97 -3.07 1.10
N PHE A 140 -2.12 -3.27 0.46
CA PHE A 140 -2.41 -2.63 -0.84
C PHE A 140 -2.62 -1.12 -0.71
N ALA A 141 -3.32 -0.67 0.32
CA ALA A 141 -3.48 0.76 0.59
C ALA A 141 -2.11 1.43 0.85
N VAL A 142 -1.26 0.80 1.68
CA VAL A 142 0.10 1.29 1.97
C VAL A 142 0.97 1.29 0.72
N ALA A 143 0.93 0.23 -0.10
CA ALA A 143 1.68 0.16 -1.35
C ALA A 143 1.30 1.29 -2.31
N GLY A 144 0.01 1.52 -2.46
CA GLY A 144 -0.51 2.60 -3.28
C GLY A 144 -0.06 3.98 -2.79
N LEU A 145 -0.21 4.25 -1.49
CA LEU A 145 0.22 5.53 -0.90
C LEU A 145 1.74 5.73 -0.98
N ALA A 146 2.54 4.70 -0.75
CA ALA A 146 4.00 4.77 -0.88
C ALA A 146 4.42 5.06 -2.34
N SER A 147 3.70 4.50 -3.31
CA SER A 147 3.93 4.78 -4.73
C SER A 147 3.55 6.22 -5.09
N ALA A 148 2.40 6.71 -4.62
CA ALA A 148 1.97 8.09 -4.81
C ALA A 148 2.91 9.09 -4.12
N LYS A 149 3.42 8.76 -2.93
CA LYS A 149 4.45 9.56 -2.24
C LYS A 149 5.63 9.86 -3.15
N SER A 150 6.06 8.88 -3.94
CA SER A 150 7.19 9.06 -4.87
C SER A 150 6.87 10.03 -6.02
N VAL A 151 5.60 10.16 -6.42
CA VAL A 151 5.16 11.18 -7.40
C VAL A 151 5.22 12.56 -6.78
N TYR A 152 4.60 12.75 -5.62
CA TYR A 152 4.53 14.05 -4.96
C TYR A 152 5.89 14.56 -4.45
N SER A 153 6.83 13.66 -4.18
CA SER A 153 8.20 14.03 -3.81
C SER A 153 9.07 14.43 -5.00
N ASP A 154 8.61 14.22 -6.22
CA ASP A 154 9.32 14.60 -7.44
C ASP A 154 8.96 16.04 -7.83
N ALA A 155 9.99 16.87 -8.06
CA ALA A 155 9.81 18.28 -8.41
C ALA A 155 9.05 18.50 -9.72
N THR A 156 8.98 17.49 -10.59
CA THR A 156 8.27 17.56 -11.88
C THR A 156 6.76 17.71 -11.67
N TRP A 157 6.19 17.00 -10.71
CA TRP A 157 4.74 17.02 -10.44
C TRP A 157 4.40 17.81 -9.16
N GLY A 158 5.32 17.83 -8.19
CA GLY A 158 5.11 18.50 -6.91
C GLY A 158 3.97 17.89 -6.09
N ASP A 159 3.58 18.59 -5.02
CA ASP A 159 2.48 18.18 -4.13
C ASP A 159 1.37 19.24 -4.10
N PRO A 160 0.57 19.37 -5.15
CA PRO A 160 -0.56 20.31 -5.16
C PRO A 160 -1.61 19.85 -4.14
N GLY A 161 -1.83 20.62 -3.09
CA GLY A 161 -2.76 20.28 -2.03
C GLY A 161 -2.14 19.61 -0.82
N ASN A 162 -0.80 19.61 -0.72
CA ASN A 162 -0.04 19.15 0.46
C ASN A 162 -0.42 17.72 0.92
N ARG A 163 -0.57 16.80 -0.05
CA ARG A 163 -0.97 15.42 0.22
C ARG A 163 0.09 14.60 0.95
N LEU A 164 1.36 15.02 0.88
CA LEU A 164 2.42 14.36 1.63
C LEU A 164 2.25 14.51 3.14
N ASN A 165 1.94 15.74 3.60
CA ASN A 165 1.90 16.06 5.02
C ASN A 165 0.50 16.45 5.51
N GLY A 166 -0.45 16.63 4.61
CA GLY A 166 -1.82 17.03 4.92
C GLY A 166 -1.95 18.49 5.32
N VAL A 167 -3.18 18.91 5.56
CA VAL A 167 -3.50 20.23 6.10
C VAL A 167 -3.33 20.17 7.62
N ALA A 168 -2.81 21.23 8.20
CA ALA A 168 -2.67 21.35 9.66
C ALA A 168 -4.03 21.11 10.34
N ASN A 169 -4.05 20.22 11.32
CA ASN A 169 -5.21 19.88 12.14
C ASN A 169 -6.36 19.11 11.44
N ASP A 170 -6.15 18.53 10.26
CA ASP A 170 -7.14 17.65 9.63
C ASP A 170 -7.20 16.23 10.25
N GLY A 171 -6.28 15.90 11.15
CA GLY A 171 -6.13 14.58 11.77
C GLY A 171 -5.70 13.47 10.81
N ILE A 172 -5.42 13.82 9.55
CA ILE A 172 -4.96 12.88 8.53
C ILE A 172 -3.42 12.90 8.44
N GLY A 173 -2.80 14.09 8.46
CA GLY A 173 -1.36 14.26 8.29
C GLY A 173 -0.84 13.75 6.94
N GLY A 174 -1.71 13.73 5.93
CA GLY A 174 -1.38 13.28 4.59
C GLY A 174 -0.91 11.82 4.51
N ILE A 175 -0.17 11.52 3.44
CA ILE A 175 0.41 10.18 3.21
C ILE A 175 1.39 9.81 4.32
N ASN A 176 2.24 10.74 4.75
CA ASN A 176 3.23 10.47 5.79
C ASN A 176 2.54 10.09 7.12
N GLY A 177 1.50 10.82 7.52
CA GLY A 177 0.71 10.49 8.70
C GLY A 177 0.01 9.13 8.58
N ALA A 178 -0.57 8.84 7.42
CA ALA A 178 -1.25 7.56 7.18
C ALA A 178 -0.28 6.36 7.24
N LEU A 179 0.90 6.49 6.64
CA LEU A 179 1.93 5.45 6.68
C LEU A 179 2.49 5.25 8.10
N THR A 180 2.65 6.35 8.86
CA THR A 180 3.08 6.29 10.27
C THR A 180 2.07 5.55 11.13
N ARG A 181 0.77 5.80 10.96
CA ARG A 181 -0.29 5.07 11.70
C ARG A 181 -0.32 3.59 11.33
N ALA A 182 -0.16 3.26 10.04
CA ALA A 182 -0.06 1.86 9.63
C ALA A 182 1.13 1.15 10.28
N ARG A 183 2.31 1.78 10.30
CA ARG A 183 3.48 1.28 11.03
C ARG A 183 3.17 1.08 12.52
N GLN A 184 2.49 2.03 13.17
CA GLN A 184 2.13 1.93 14.59
C GLN A 184 1.31 0.68 14.87
N HIS A 185 0.34 0.33 14.02
CA HIS A 185 -0.44 -0.90 14.14
C HIS A 185 0.50 -2.12 14.24
N TYR A 186 1.34 -2.35 13.23
CA TYR A 186 2.20 -3.53 13.19
C TYR A 186 3.27 -3.56 14.29
N THR A 187 3.68 -2.39 14.78
CA THR A 187 4.59 -2.30 15.93
C THR A 187 3.91 -2.71 17.25
N GLN A 188 2.63 -2.36 17.42
CA GLN A 188 1.91 -2.59 18.68
C GLN A 188 1.17 -3.94 18.72
N TRP A 189 0.77 -4.48 17.59
CA TRP A 189 -0.07 -5.66 17.49
C TRP A 189 0.64 -6.87 16.87
N GLY A 190 1.96 -6.83 16.76
CA GLY A 190 2.73 -8.03 16.46
C GLY A 190 2.48 -9.10 17.53
N SER A 191 2.16 -10.30 17.11
CA SER A 191 1.94 -11.42 18.01
C SER A 191 3.27 -12.05 18.41
N THR A 192 3.53 -12.10 19.71
CA THR A 192 4.63 -12.89 20.29
C THR A 192 4.18 -14.30 20.65
N ALA A 193 2.89 -14.57 20.62
CA ALA A 193 2.38 -15.92 20.76
C ALA A 193 2.61 -16.64 19.44
N GLY A 194 3.73 -17.31 19.34
CA GLY A 194 3.88 -18.33 18.33
C GLY A 194 2.76 -19.32 18.51
N SER A 195 1.82 -19.33 17.58
CA SER A 195 1.02 -20.51 17.43
C SER A 195 1.88 -21.51 16.71
N ASP A 196 2.63 -22.24 17.46
CA ASP A 196 3.07 -23.53 17.03
C ASP A 196 1.83 -24.35 16.70
N ASN A 197 1.61 -24.59 15.44
CA ASN A 197 0.68 -25.62 14.99
C ASN A 197 1.20 -27.04 15.35
N GLY A 198 1.90 -27.16 16.46
CA GLY A 198 2.49 -28.42 16.90
C GLY A 198 3.73 -28.84 16.13
N SER A 199 4.32 -27.95 15.36
CA SER A 199 5.57 -28.20 14.67
C SER A 199 6.76 -27.71 15.50
N CYS A 200 7.94 -28.25 15.24
CA CYS A 200 9.15 -28.05 16.02
C CYS A 200 9.77 -26.64 15.95
N ASP A 201 8.98 -25.61 15.74
CA ASP A 201 9.45 -24.25 15.60
C ASP A 201 9.85 -23.68 16.96
N ARG A 202 11.06 -23.19 17.05
CA ARG A 202 11.52 -22.50 18.24
C ARG A 202 10.91 -21.12 18.26
N ILE A 203 10.14 -20.82 19.31
CA ILE A 203 9.85 -19.44 19.67
C ILE A 203 11.13 -18.86 20.25
N GLU A 204 11.73 -17.91 19.54
CA GLU A 204 12.88 -17.19 20.06
C GLU A 204 12.40 -15.94 20.81
N GLU A 205 13.15 -15.57 21.86
CA GLU A 205 12.94 -14.28 22.52
C GLU A 205 13.02 -13.16 21.49
N ASN A 206 12.09 -12.21 21.57
CA ASN A 206 12.02 -11.03 20.72
C ASN A 206 11.68 -11.29 19.23
N GLU A 207 11.02 -12.38 18.91
CA GLU A 207 10.34 -12.51 17.60
C GLU A 207 8.87 -12.08 17.70
N ALA A 208 8.33 -11.62 16.62
CA ALA A 208 6.91 -11.31 16.46
C ALA A 208 6.47 -11.55 15.03
N GLY A 209 5.28 -12.08 14.84
CA GLY A 209 4.62 -12.23 13.57
C GLY A 209 3.27 -11.52 13.55
N HIS A 210 2.59 -11.55 12.43
CA HIS A 210 1.27 -10.96 12.30
C HIS A 210 0.33 -11.90 11.55
N GLY A 211 -0.92 -11.98 12.01
CA GLY A 211 -1.98 -12.73 11.37
C GLY A 211 -2.80 -11.89 10.38
N TYR A 212 -3.84 -12.50 9.83
CA TYR A 212 -4.78 -11.81 8.95
C TYR A 212 -5.50 -10.66 9.69
N TYR A 213 -5.91 -10.91 10.93
CA TYR A 213 -6.37 -9.90 11.90
C TYR A 213 -5.40 -9.87 13.09
N TYR A 214 -5.47 -8.81 13.88
CA TYR A 214 -4.60 -8.60 15.05
C TYR A 214 -4.60 -9.76 16.07
N ASN A 215 -5.67 -10.52 16.14
CA ASN A 215 -5.86 -11.65 17.08
C ASN A 215 -5.76 -13.02 16.41
N TYR A 216 -5.36 -13.08 15.14
CA TYR A 216 -5.12 -14.34 14.44
C TYR A 216 -3.67 -14.76 14.59
N ASN A 217 -3.45 -16.05 14.45
CA ASN A 217 -2.11 -16.60 14.44
C ASN A 217 -1.29 -15.98 13.29
N PRO A 218 -0.01 -15.67 13.55
CA PRO A 218 0.88 -15.21 12.50
C PRO A 218 0.96 -16.19 11.34
N SER A 219 1.12 -15.65 10.13
CA SER A 219 1.43 -16.42 8.93
C SER A 219 2.59 -15.78 8.18
N LEU A 220 3.26 -16.53 7.32
CA LEU A 220 4.39 -16.03 6.53
C LEU A 220 3.99 -14.82 5.68
N GLN A 221 2.85 -14.91 4.99
CA GLN A 221 2.36 -13.84 4.11
C GLN A 221 2.06 -12.55 4.89
N GLN A 222 1.35 -12.68 6.00
CA GLN A 222 0.92 -11.52 6.77
C GLN A 222 2.08 -10.90 7.57
N THR A 223 3.00 -11.71 8.04
CA THR A 223 4.22 -11.22 8.69
C THR A 223 5.14 -10.52 7.68
N ALA A 224 5.29 -11.05 6.47
CA ALA A 224 6.01 -10.39 5.39
C ALA A 224 5.35 -9.06 5.00
N SER A 225 4.01 -9.04 4.87
CA SER A 225 3.24 -7.82 4.63
C SER A 225 3.46 -6.79 5.73
N GLY A 226 3.41 -7.19 6.99
CA GLY A 226 3.63 -6.31 8.14
C GLY A 226 5.06 -5.76 8.19
N THR A 227 6.07 -6.57 7.86
CA THR A 227 7.45 -6.13 7.72
C THR A 227 7.55 -5.01 6.69
N TRP A 228 6.97 -5.24 5.53
CA TRP A 228 6.98 -4.30 4.43
C TRP A 228 6.22 -3.00 4.74
N VAL A 229 5.04 -3.09 5.38
CA VAL A 229 4.28 -1.91 5.83
C VAL A 229 5.08 -1.06 6.82
N GLN A 230 5.80 -1.69 7.75
CA GLN A 230 6.66 -0.96 8.69
C GLN A 230 7.76 -0.18 7.94
N VAL A 231 8.41 -0.78 6.96
CA VAL A 231 9.44 -0.11 6.15
C VAL A 231 8.85 1.04 5.33
N MET A 232 7.68 0.85 4.70
CA MET A 232 6.99 1.93 3.98
C MET A 232 6.56 3.07 4.92
N GLY A 233 6.26 2.75 6.17
CA GLY A 233 5.98 3.72 7.25
C GLY A 233 7.22 4.40 7.85
N GLY A 234 8.40 4.20 7.25
CA GLY A 234 9.64 4.85 7.63
C GLY A 234 10.49 4.09 8.64
N ALA A 235 10.17 2.81 8.93
CA ALA A 235 11.07 1.97 9.70
C ALA A 235 12.29 1.59 8.88
N THR A 236 13.40 1.40 9.56
CA THR A 236 14.63 0.84 8.97
C THR A 236 14.73 -0.66 9.28
N VAL A 237 15.60 -1.34 8.55
CA VAL A 237 15.89 -2.75 8.82
C VAL A 237 16.40 -2.99 10.26
N ASN A 238 16.98 -1.99 10.89
CA ASN A 238 17.54 -2.08 12.25
C ASN A 238 16.51 -1.79 13.35
N ASP A 239 15.31 -1.36 13.01
CA ASP A 239 14.26 -1.11 14.00
C ASP A 239 13.85 -2.41 14.68
N ALA A 240 13.71 -2.39 16.01
CA ALA A 240 13.45 -3.59 16.80
C ALA A 240 12.21 -4.37 16.35
N SER A 241 11.14 -3.66 15.95
CA SER A 241 9.90 -4.27 15.45
C SER A 241 10.11 -4.96 14.10
N VAL A 242 10.90 -4.37 13.19
CA VAL A 242 11.25 -4.98 11.89
C VAL A 242 12.12 -6.21 12.12
N GLN A 243 13.12 -6.12 13.01
CA GLN A 243 13.98 -7.24 13.37
C GLN A 243 13.19 -8.39 14.03
N ALA A 244 12.19 -8.10 14.83
CA ALA A 244 11.32 -9.12 15.41
C ALA A 244 10.55 -9.89 14.33
N TYR A 245 9.99 -9.20 13.33
CA TYR A 245 9.29 -9.82 12.20
C TYR A 245 10.23 -10.62 11.30
N LEU A 246 11.42 -10.11 11.02
CA LEU A 246 12.42 -10.83 10.24
C LEU A 246 12.90 -12.11 10.95
N ARG A 247 13.06 -12.08 12.29
CA ARG A 247 13.37 -13.28 13.06
C ARG A 247 12.24 -14.30 12.98
N TRP A 248 11.00 -13.86 13.14
CA TRP A 248 9.85 -14.73 13.01
C TRP A 248 9.80 -15.38 11.62
N LEU A 249 9.94 -14.60 10.54
CA LEU A 249 9.98 -15.14 9.17
C LEU A 249 11.10 -16.16 8.99
N ARG A 250 12.31 -15.88 9.49
CA ARG A 250 13.44 -16.81 9.41
C ARG A 250 13.16 -18.10 10.15
N ASN A 251 12.59 -18.03 11.34
CA ASN A 251 12.42 -19.19 12.22
C ASN A 251 11.23 -20.06 11.81
N HIS A 252 10.21 -19.47 11.18
CA HIS A 252 8.99 -20.16 10.76
C HIS A 252 8.93 -20.43 9.24
N TYR A 253 9.92 -19.97 8.47
CA TYR A 253 9.98 -20.30 7.04
C TYR A 253 10.29 -21.77 6.84
N ARG A 254 9.43 -22.46 6.10
CA ARG A 254 9.62 -23.84 5.68
C ARG A 254 9.48 -23.96 4.17
N HIS A 255 10.46 -24.58 3.56
CA HIS A 255 10.51 -24.80 2.12
C HIS A 255 9.44 -25.81 1.65
N THR A 256 9.03 -26.72 2.50
CA THR A 256 8.16 -27.86 2.16
C THR A 256 6.75 -27.78 2.73
N ASP A 257 6.51 -26.88 3.67
CA ASP A 257 5.20 -26.76 4.28
C ASP A 257 4.43 -25.61 3.62
N LEU A 258 3.24 -25.91 3.17
CA LEU A 258 2.22 -24.91 3.00
C LEU A 258 1.95 -24.35 4.40
N ASP A 259 1.84 -23.05 4.52
CA ASP A 259 1.55 -22.46 5.83
C ASP A 259 0.21 -22.95 6.40
N SER A 260 -0.07 -22.58 7.63
CA SER A 260 -1.27 -23.01 8.36
C SER A 260 -2.60 -22.59 7.72
N MET A 261 -2.58 -21.77 6.70
CA MET A 261 -3.72 -21.50 5.84
C MET A 261 -3.79 -22.48 4.66
N GLY A 262 -2.73 -23.21 4.44
CA GLY A 262 -2.65 -24.22 3.39
C GLY A 262 -3.43 -25.46 3.75
N ASN A 263 -4.25 -25.37 4.43
CA ASN A 263 -5.13 -26.51 4.42
C ASN A 263 -4.41 -27.74 3.89
#